data_921df05d5596e12bc8d87f16c51e0656
#
_entry.id   921df05d5596e12bc8d87f16c51e0656
#
_cell.length_a   1.000
_cell.length_b   1.000
_cell.length_c   1.000
_cell.angle_alpha   90.00
_cell.angle_beta   90.00
_cell.angle_gamma   90.00
#
_symmetry.space_group_name_H-M   'P 1'
#
loop_
_entity.id
_entity.type
_entity.pdbx_description
1 polymer ?
#
loop_
_entity_poly.entity_id
_entity_poly.type
_entity_poly.pdbx_seq_one_letter_code
_entity_poly.pdbx_strand_id
1 'polypeptide(L)'
;MSTAKQLRDLIRSGYHRIGELEIQTDVYGYTYLVCHHEDVYLSEEGGLGGLDLHDGPDKARDLSTYAADGTYRFNKAQRNLQRGWALGLHDEEELRQALDLFYPACLGLFLASREGRLEVQNLRDKLARQTGMYRFAKSISDSGAQKLVRDTCGPDKACAKKILWQIDAATPLEDSPASSYTGIPEGLAETEVIPLFCREACNHFVAECRKAAKAEFEVKNEAE
;
A
#
# COMPACT_ATOMS: atom_id res chain seq x y z
N MET A 1 15.52 -11.01 16.11
CA MET A 1 15.70 -9.53 16.13
C MET A 1 14.33 -8.91 16.06
N SER A 2 14.02 -7.84 16.84
CA SER A 2 12.70 -7.20 16.77
C SER A 2 12.52 -6.46 15.45
N THR A 3 11.26 -6.32 14.99
CA THR A 3 10.93 -5.61 13.76
C THR A 3 11.34 -4.13 13.82
N ALA A 4 11.22 -3.50 14.99
CA ALA A 4 11.67 -2.12 15.21
C ALA A 4 13.19 -1.96 14.99
N LYS A 5 13.99 -2.90 15.49
CA LYS A 5 15.44 -2.90 15.24
C LYS A 5 15.76 -3.10 13.77
N GLN A 6 15.05 -3.98 13.07
CA GLN A 6 15.22 -4.15 11.62
C GLN A 6 14.86 -2.88 10.84
N LEU A 7 13.80 -2.16 11.26
CA LEU A 7 13.42 -0.88 10.68
C LEU A 7 14.53 0.17 10.85
N ARG A 8 15.07 0.31 12.06
CA ARG A 8 16.20 1.21 12.32
C ARG A 8 17.39 0.91 11.42
N ASP A 9 17.73 -0.39 11.26
CA ASP A 9 18.87 -0.80 10.43
C ASP A 9 18.61 -0.51 8.94
N LEU A 10 17.35 -0.60 8.47
CA LEU A 10 16.94 -0.18 7.13
C LEU A 10 17.14 1.33 6.94
N ILE A 11 16.64 2.16 7.86
CA ILE A 11 16.77 3.62 7.78
C ILE A 11 18.25 4.02 7.77
N ARG A 12 19.07 3.43 8.62
CA ARG A 12 20.53 3.65 8.63
C ARG A 12 21.22 3.24 7.33
N SER A 13 20.66 2.31 6.58
CA SER A 13 21.17 1.89 5.26
C SER A 13 20.60 2.71 4.08
N GLY A 14 19.83 3.75 4.35
CA GLY A 14 19.35 4.70 3.35
C GLY A 14 17.87 4.65 3.03
N TYR A 15 17.10 3.68 3.57
CA TYR A 15 15.65 3.66 3.35
C TYR A 15 14.98 4.79 4.13
N HIS A 16 14.35 5.72 3.43
CA HIS A 16 13.72 6.88 4.03
C HIS A 16 12.28 7.09 3.57
N ARG A 17 11.79 6.28 2.62
CA ARG A 17 10.45 6.44 2.06
C ARG A 17 9.62 5.16 2.13
N ILE A 18 8.31 5.33 2.40
CA ILE A 18 7.33 4.24 2.37
C ILE A 18 5.97 4.76 1.89
N GLY A 19 5.50 4.31 0.72
CA GLY A 19 4.29 4.87 0.11
C GLY A 19 4.40 6.37 -0.13
N GLU A 20 3.50 7.14 0.50
CA GLU A 20 3.50 8.61 0.44
C GLU A 20 4.24 9.25 1.63
N LEU A 21 4.80 8.44 2.53
CA LEU A 21 5.52 8.92 3.71
C LEU A 21 7.00 9.08 3.42
N GLU A 22 7.56 10.16 3.95
CA GLU A 22 9.00 10.40 4.09
C GLU A 22 9.39 10.32 5.55
N ILE A 23 10.55 9.73 5.84
CA ILE A 23 11.10 9.54 7.17
C ILE A 23 12.41 10.29 7.25
N GLN A 24 12.47 11.32 8.08
CA GLN A 24 13.68 12.08 8.40
C GLN A 24 14.19 11.67 9.78
N THR A 25 15.51 11.75 10.00
CA THR A 25 16.15 11.37 11.27
C THR A 25 16.77 12.59 11.95
N ASP A 26 16.80 12.56 13.30
CA ASP A 26 17.45 13.55 14.17
C ASP A 26 16.97 15.00 13.92
N VAL A 27 15.66 15.17 13.77
CA VAL A 27 15.06 16.46 13.39
C VAL A 27 14.25 17.05 14.52
N TYR A 28 14.55 18.31 14.87
CA TYR A 28 13.76 19.12 15.83
C TYR A 28 13.52 18.49 17.21
N GLY A 29 14.48 17.71 17.71
CA GLY A 29 14.37 17.05 19.02
C GLY A 29 13.66 15.70 19.00
N TYR A 30 13.25 15.23 17.82
CA TYR A 30 12.74 13.88 17.58
C TYR A 30 13.83 12.99 16.98
N THR A 31 13.77 11.69 17.27
CA THR A 31 14.64 10.73 16.59
C THR A 31 14.18 10.52 15.15
N TYR A 32 12.87 10.55 14.91
CA TYR A 32 12.27 10.46 13.59
C TYR A 32 11.18 11.52 13.41
N LEU A 33 11.14 12.10 12.22
CA LEU A 33 10.03 12.92 11.76
C LEU A 33 9.43 12.28 10.51
N VAL A 34 8.12 12.06 10.52
CA VAL A 34 7.39 11.50 9.39
C VAL A 34 6.47 12.57 8.83
N CYS A 35 6.50 12.78 7.52
CA CYS A 35 5.61 13.70 6.82
C CYS A 35 5.18 13.13 5.47
N HIS A 36 4.29 13.82 4.75
CA HIS A 36 4.03 13.51 3.35
C HIS A 36 5.28 13.88 2.53
N HIS A 37 5.67 13.00 1.58
CA HIS A 37 6.91 13.20 0.81
C HIS A 37 6.95 14.49 0.00
N GLU A 38 5.81 15.05 -0.37
CA GLU A 38 5.74 16.32 -1.08
C GLU A 38 5.85 17.53 -0.14
N ASP A 39 5.86 17.31 1.16
CA ASP A 39 5.99 18.36 2.19
C ASP A 39 7.41 18.43 2.79
N VAL A 40 8.34 17.59 2.33
CA VAL A 40 9.71 17.50 2.86
C VAL A 40 10.43 18.85 2.81
N TYR A 41 10.28 19.59 1.73
CA TYR A 41 10.90 20.92 1.57
C TYR A 41 10.42 21.93 2.62
N LEU A 42 9.18 21.83 3.11
CA LEU A 42 8.65 22.70 4.14
C LEU A 42 9.33 22.47 5.49
N SER A 43 9.81 21.24 5.74
CA SER A 43 10.58 20.90 6.94
C SER A 43 12.05 21.32 6.84
N GLU A 44 12.61 21.47 5.62
CA GLU A 44 14.03 21.81 5.40
C GLU A 44 14.28 23.33 5.35
N GLU A 45 13.39 24.12 4.73
CA GLU A 45 13.64 25.55 4.43
C GLU A 45 13.38 26.54 5.57
N GLY A 46 12.76 26.15 6.64
CA GLY A 46 12.42 27.15 7.70
C GLY A 46 11.92 26.56 8.99
N GLY A 47 12.16 25.30 9.21
CA GLY A 47 11.56 24.60 10.33
C GLY A 47 10.12 24.21 10.01
N LEU A 48 9.46 23.59 10.97
CA LEU A 48 8.09 23.06 10.82
C LEU A 48 6.99 24.15 10.71
N GLY A 49 7.36 25.41 10.44
CA GLY A 49 6.45 26.57 10.47
C GLY A 49 5.30 26.56 9.46
N GLY A 50 5.30 25.62 8.51
CA GLY A 50 4.22 25.43 7.56
C GLY A 50 3.44 24.13 7.75
N LEU A 51 3.80 23.31 8.76
CA LEU A 51 3.18 22.00 9.00
C LEU A 51 2.56 21.95 10.41
N ASP A 52 1.42 21.28 10.51
CA ASP A 52 0.82 20.95 11.80
C ASP A 52 1.63 19.82 12.45
N LEU A 53 2.37 20.18 13.52
CA LEU A 53 3.20 19.22 14.24
C LEU A 53 2.37 18.40 15.21
N HIS A 54 2.46 17.09 15.06
CA HIS A 54 1.88 16.09 15.95
C HIS A 54 2.97 15.30 16.65
N ASP A 55 2.66 14.75 17.83
CA ASP A 55 3.58 14.00 18.66
C ASP A 55 3.00 12.63 19.03
N GLY A 56 3.82 11.58 18.89
CA GLY A 56 3.52 10.21 19.26
C GLY A 56 2.73 9.40 18.21
N PRO A 57 2.91 8.07 18.23
CA PRO A 57 2.44 7.17 17.16
C PRO A 57 0.91 7.09 17.02
N ASP A 58 0.15 7.34 18.08
CA ASP A 58 -1.32 7.26 18.07
C ASP A 58 -1.95 8.26 17.09
N LYS A 59 -1.30 9.40 16.86
CA LYS A 59 -1.74 10.41 15.90
C LYS A 59 -1.74 9.93 14.46
N ALA A 60 -0.91 8.95 14.13
CA ALA A 60 -0.88 8.35 12.81
C ALA A 60 -2.25 7.81 12.36
N ARG A 61 -3.11 7.41 13.30
CA ARG A 61 -4.47 6.95 12.99
C ARG A 61 -5.31 8.08 12.37
N ASP A 62 -5.27 9.26 12.95
CA ASP A 62 -6.05 10.42 12.49
C ASP A 62 -5.46 10.94 11.17
N LEU A 63 -4.12 11.02 11.09
CA LEU A 63 -3.38 11.45 9.90
C LEU A 63 -3.53 10.48 8.72
N SER A 64 -3.79 9.20 8.97
CA SER A 64 -4.02 8.19 7.93
C SER A 64 -5.43 8.21 7.35
N THR A 65 -6.28 9.18 7.69
CA THR A 65 -7.57 9.41 7.02
C THR A 65 -7.35 10.13 5.69
N TYR A 66 -8.05 9.67 4.65
CA TYR A 66 -7.81 10.11 3.26
C TYR A 66 -8.89 11.01 2.69
N ALA A 67 -9.85 11.44 3.49
CA ALA A 67 -10.90 12.34 3.06
C ALA A 67 -10.89 13.61 3.90
N ALA A 68 -11.12 14.76 3.27
CA ALA A 68 -11.20 16.06 3.96
C ALA A 68 -12.30 16.12 5.02
N ASP A 69 -13.30 15.23 4.95
CA ASP A 69 -14.39 15.08 5.92
C ASP A 69 -14.03 14.10 7.07
N GLY A 70 -12.78 13.59 7.10
CA GLY A 70 -12.33 12.63 8.10
C GLY A 70 -12.86 11.20 7.92
N THR A 71 -13.57 10.90 6.84
CA THR A 71 -14.06 9.54 6.59
C THR A 71 -12.91 8.60 6.24
N TYR A 72 -12.86 7.47 6.96
CA TYR A 72 -11.90 6.42 6.70
C TYR A 72 -12.12 5.79 5.32
N ARG A 73 -11.14 5.89 4.43
CA ARG A 73 -11.18 5.18 3.16
C ARG A 73 -10.69 3.74 3.31
N PHE A 74 -11.42 2.84 2.67
CA PHE A 74 -11.22 1.39 2.76
C PHE A 74 -9.87 0.92 2.19
N ASN A 75 -9.22 1.69 1.34
CA ASN A 75 -7.97 1.33 0.71
C ASN A 75 -6.84 2.30 1.11
N LYS A 76 -6.16 1.99 2.21
CA LYS A 76 -5.01 2.76 2.71
C LYS A 76 -3.81 2.80 1.75
N ALA A 77 -3.84 2.08 0.66
CA ALA A 77 -2.79 2.10 -0.34
C ALA A 77 -3.07 3.05 -1.50
N GLN A 78 -4.13 3.85 -1.45
CA GLN A 78 -4.36 4.91 -2.42
C GLN A 78 -3.38 6.05 -2.20
N ARG A 79 -3.01 6.71 -3.29
CA ARG A 79 -2.14 7.89 -3.29
C ARG A 79 -2.97 9.15 -3.05
N ASN A 80 -3.46 9.33 -1.85
CA ASN A 80 -4.31 10.45 -1.48
C ASN A 80 -4.18 10.83 0.00
N LEU A 81 -3.03 10.56 0.59
CA LEU A 81 -2.73 10.97 1.95
C LEU A 81 -2.76 12.51 2.04
N GLN A 82 -3.34 13.02 3.11
CA GLN A 82 -3.41 14.46 3.34
C GLN A 82 -2.00 15.02 3.56
N ARG A 83 -1.83 16.28 3.22
CA ARG A 83 -0.59 17.05 3.39
C ARG A 83 -0.71 18.06 4.51
N GLY A 84 0.38 18.74 4.79
CA GLY A 84 0.42 19.86 5.72
C GLY A 84 0.62 19.46 7.18
N TRP A 85 1.14 18.24 7.44
CA TRP A 85 1.41 17.75 8.78
C TRP A 85 2.79 17.12 8.89
N ALA A 86 3.31 17.08 10.11
CA ALA A 86 4.49 16.31 10.46
C ALA A 86 4.24 15.58 11.79
N LEU A 87 4.78 14.36 11.92
CA LEU A 87 4.64 13.51 13.09
C LEU A 87 6.01 13.22 13.70
N GLY A 88 6.24 13.75 14.90
CA GLY A 88 7.45 13.50 15.70
C GLY A 88 7.35 12.18 16.46
N LEU A 89 8.45 11.41 16.45
CA LEU A 89 8.56 10.09 17.08
C LEU A 89 9.91 9.98 17.78
N HIS A 90 9.93 9.38 18.97
CA HIS A 90 11.10 9.41 19.85
C HIS A 90 12.00 8.18 19.71
N ASP A 91 11.47 7.08 19.19
CA ASP A 91 12.24 5.85 18.99
C ASP A 91 11.73 4.99 17.82
N GLU A 92 12.43 3.92 17.53
CA GLU A 92 12.11 2.99 16.44
C GLU A 92 10.82 2.18 16.68
N GLU A 93 10.38 2.01 17.92
CA GLU A 93 9.13 1.32 18.21
C GLU A 93 7.93 2.21 17.93
N GLU A 94 8.00 3.49 18.30
CA GLU A 94 6.98 4.49 17.92
C GLU A 94 6.88 4.65 16.41
N LEU A 95 8.03 4.71 15.71
CA LEU A 95 8.04 4.74 14.25
C LEU A 95 7.38 3.50 13.65
N ARG A 96 7.71 2.30 14.13
CA ARG A 96 7.08 1.06 13.68
C ARG A 96 5.56 1.08 13.88
N GLN A 97 5.10 1.54 15.06
CA GLN A 97 3.68 1.64 15.36
C GLN A 97 2.96 2.63 14.43
N ALA A 98 3.55 3.80 14.21
CA ALA A 98 3.01 4.81 13.29
C ALA A 98 2.89 4.25 11.86
N LEU A 99 3.95 3.60 11.36
CA LEU A 99 3.94 2.99 10.02
C LEU A 99 2.89 1.89 9.87
N ASP A 100 2.64 1.07 10.91
CA ASP A 100 1.57 0.07 10.91
C ASP A 100 0.16 0.70 10.89
N LEU A 101 0.00 1.91 11.44
CA LEU A 101 -1.26 2.64 11.36
C LEU A 101 -1.49 3.26 9.97
N PHE A 102 -0.45 3.81 9.34
CA PHE A 102 -0.52 4.33 7.97
C PHE A 102 -0.69 3.20 6.94
N TYR A 103 0.20 2.21 6.99
CA TYR A 103 0.28 1.10 6.02
C TYR A 103 0.37 -0.24 6.73
N PRO A 104 -0.76 -0.82 7.15
CA PRO A 104 -0.78 -2.06 7.92
C PRO A 104 0.02 -3.19 7.30
N ALA A 105 0.86 -3.83 8.12
CA ALA A 105 1.75 -4.95 7.76
C ALA A 105 2.81 -4.67 6.68
N CYS A 106 3.01 -3.43 6.25
CA CYS A 106 3.95 -3.09 5.16
C CYS A 106 5.37 -3.53 5.46
N LEU A 107 5.89 -3.20 6.64
CA LEU A 107 7.25 -3.55 7.05
C LEU A 107 7.44 -5.06 7.17
N GLY A 108 6.49 -5.77 7.76
CA GLY A 108 6.53 -7.23 7.88
C GLY A 108 6.55 -7.93 6.52
N LEU A 109 5.77 -7.45 5.56
CA LEU A 109 5.75 -7.97 4.19
C LEU A 109 7.07 -7.69 3.46
N PHE A 110 7.62 -6.48 3.63
CA PHE A 110 8.90 -6.13 3.04
C PHE A 110 10.04 -7.01 3.57
N LEU A 111 10.12 -7.17 4.89
CA LEU A 111 11.14 -8.02 5.51
C LEU A 111 11.00 -9.49 5.08
N ALA A 112 9.77 -10.01 5.04
CA ALA A 112 9.50 -11.36 4.56
C ALA A 112 9.88 -11.54 3.08
N SER A 113 9.69 -10.51 2.25
CA SER A 113 10.12 -10.51 0.85
C SER A 113 11.63 -10.61 0.73
N ARG A 114 12.36 -9.77 1.48
CA ARG A 114 13.84 -9.80 1.48
C ARG A 114 14.42 -11.13 1.94
N GLU A 115 13.72 -11.82 2.83
CA GLU A 115 14.12 -13.13 3.35
C GLU A 115 13.64 -14.30 2.48
N GLY A 116 12.98 -14.04 1.35
CA GLY A 116 12.44 -15.07 0.46
C GLY A 116 11.30 -15.89 1.07
N ARG A 117 10.62 -15.38 2.11
CA ARG A 117 9.54 -16.07 2.85
C ARG A 117 8.14 -15.69 2.37
N LEU A 118 8.02 -14.79 1.38
CA LEU A 118 6.72 -14.46 0.82
C LEU A 118 6.26 -15.51 -0.18
N GLU A 119 5.14 -16.15 0.14
CA GLU A 119 4.44 -17.03 -0.79
C GLU A 119 3.51 -16.21 -1.69
N VAL A 120 3.58 -16.44 -2.99
CA VAL A 120 2.63 -15.90 -3.96
C VAL A 120 1.27 -16.59 -3.76
N GLN A 121 0.20 -15.81 -3.66
CA GLN A 121 -1.15 -16.32 -3.50
C GLN A 121 -1.92 -16.22 -4.82
N ASN A 122 -2.90 -17.13 -5.00
CA ASN A 122 -3.74 -17.14 -6.19
C ASN A 122 -5.06 -16.41 -5.94
N LEU A 123 -5.47 -15.58 -6.88
CA LEU A 123 -6.78 -14.95 -6.87
C LEU A 123 -7.89 -16.00 -6.82
N ARG A 124 -7.76 -17.10 -7.58
CA ARG A 124 -8.76 -18.19 -7.63
C ARG A 124 -9.01 -18.79 -6.25
N ASP A 125 -7.96 -19.01 -5.45
CA ASP A 125 -8.08 -19.49 -4.08
C ASP A 125 -8.79 -18.48 -3.17
N LYS A 126 -8.50 -17.19 -3.35
CA LYS A 126 -9.17 -16.10 -2.63
C LYS A 126 -10.65 -16.04 -2.97
N LEU A 127 -11.01 -16.12 -4.27
CA LEU A 127 -12.38 -16.05 -4.73
C LEU A 127 -13.19 -17.31 -4.35
N ALA A 128 -12.59 -18.49 -4.33
CA ALA A 128 -13.23 -19.73 -3.93
C ALA A 128 -13.71 -19.71 -2.46
N ARG A 129 -13.01 -18.97 -1.59
CA ARG A 129 -13.37 -18.82 -0.16
C ARG A 129 -14.49 -17.80 0.09
N GLN A 130 -14.92 -17.05 -0.92
CA GLN A 130 -15.96 -16.02 -0.76
C GLN A 130 -17.34 -16.65 -0.57
N THR A 131 -18.13 -16.07 0.35
CA THR A 131 -19.47 -16.54 0.71
C THR A 131 -20.52 -15.42 0.50
N GLY A 132 -21.79 -15.76 0.70
CA GLY A 132 -22.89 -14.81 0.58
C GLY A 132 -22.94 -14.14 -0.79
N MET A 133 -23.09 -12.82 -0.81
CA MET A 133 -23.17 -12.04 -2.04
C MET A 133 -21.87 -12.06 -2.87
N TYR A 134 -20.71 -12.25 -2.22
CA TYR A 134 -19.41 -12.27 -2.89
C TYR A 134 -19.08 -13.61 -3.58
N ARG A 135 -19.87 -14.66 -3.35
CA ARG A 135 -19.69 -15.97 -4.01
C ARG A 135 -19.66 -15.89 -5.55
N PHE A 136 -20.33 -14.90 -6.13
CA PHE A 136 -20.34 -14.66 -7.57
C PHE A 136 -18.98 -14.21 -8.13
N ALA A 137 -18.10 -13.65 -7.30
CA ALA A 137 -16.79 -13.18 -7.75
C ALA A 137 -15.94 -14.34 -8.36
N LYS A 138 -16.14 -15.57 -7.91
CA LYS A 138 -15.44 -16.76 -8.45
C LYS A 138 -15.73 -17.07 -9.91
N SER A 139 -16.85 -16.58 -10.45
CA SER A 139 -17.26 -16.82 -11.85
C SER A 139 -16.65 -15.82 -12.83
N ILE A 140 -15.87 -14.84 -12.38
CA ILE A 140 -15.16 -13.95 -13.29
C ILE A 140 -14.24 -14.73 -14.21
N SER A 141 -14.21 -14.37 -15.51
CA SER A 141 -13.26 -14.95 -16.47
C SER A 141 -11.82 -14.51 -16.16
N ASP A 142 -10.82 -15.24 -16.68
CA ASP A 142 -9.42 -14.84 -16.51
C ASP A 142 -9.14 -13.52 -17.21
N SER A 143 -9.69 -13.32 -18.40
CA SER A 143 -9.60 -12.05 -19.14
C SER A 143 -10.27 -10.90 -18.39
N GLY A 144 -11.42 -11.13 -17.74
CA GLY A 144 -12.08 -10.17 -16.88
C GLY A 144 -11.24 -9.81 -15.66
N ALA A 145 -10.63 -10.80 -15.01
CA ALA A 145 -9.74 -10.58 -13.88
C ALA A 145 -8.48 -9.79 -14.28
N GLN A 146 -7.85 -10.12 -15.42
CA GLN A 146 -6.71 -9.37 -15.97
C GLN A 146 -7.09 -7.92 -16.32
N LYS A 147 -8.26 -7.72 -16.93
CA LYS A 147 -8.77 -6.38 -17.22
C LYS A 147 -8.93 -5.57 -15.92
N LEU A 148 -9.53 -6.16 -14.88
CA LEU A 148 -9.68 -5.48 -13.58
C LEU A 148 -8.33 -5.14 -12.94
N VAL A 149 -7.31 -5.99 -13.06
CA VAL A 149 -5.95 -5.67 -12.58
C VAL A 149 -5.44 -4.42 -13.29
N ARG A 150 -5.55 -4.34 -14.61
CA ARG A 150 -5.15 -3.16 -15.38
C ARG A 150 -5.93 -1.90 -15.01
N ASP A 151 -7.23 -2.04 -14.72
CA ASP A 151 -8.12 -0.91 -14.46
C ASP A 151 -8.02 -0.37 -13.01
N THR A 152 -7.62 -1.23 -12.05
CA THR A 152 -7.65 -0.90 -10.61
C THR A 152 -6.30 -0.90 -9.91
N CYS A 153 -5.34 -1.65 -10.42
CA CYS A 153 -4.02 -1.83 -9.82
C CYS A 153 -2.93 -1.41 -10.80
N GLY A 154 -1.85 -0.84 -10.31
CA GLY A 154 -0.73 -0.48 -11.16
C GLY A 154 -0.27 0.96 -11.00
N PRO A 155 0.81 1.35 -11.73
CA PRO A 155 1.48 2.63 -11.53
C PRO A 155 0.61 3.84 -11.81
N ASP A 156 -0.26 3.74 -12.81
CA ASP A 156 -1.15 4.84 -13.23
C ASP A 156 -2.49 4.86 -12.49
N LYS A 157 -2.64 4.00 -11.47
CA LYS A 157 -3.87 3.87 -10.70
C LYS A 157 -3.70 4.40 -9.28
N ALA A 158 -4.82 4.55 -8.60
CA ALA A 158 -4.82 5.05 -7.24
C ALA A 158 -4.08 4.14 -6.24
N CYS A 159 -3.95 2.84 -6.52
CA CYS A 159 -3.27 1.89 -5.63
C CYS A 159 -1.75 1.97 -5.78
N ALA A 160 -1.05 2.24 -4.66
CA ALA A 160 0.41 2.33 -4.61
C ALA A 160 1.12 0.98 -4.41
N LYS A 161 0.39 -0.14 -4.29
CA LYS A 161 0.98 -1.45 -3.96
C LYS A 161 1.49 -2.17 -5.20
N LYS A 162 2.68 -2.75 -5.07
CA LYS A 162 3.19 -3.78 -5.98
C LYS A 162 2.43 -5.09 -5.76
N ILE A 163 1.86 -5.65 -6.84
CA ILE A 163 1.15 -6.93 -6.77
C ILE A 163 2.17 -8.07 -6.68
N LEU A 164 1.93 -8.98 -5.71
CA LEU A 164 2.69 -10.23 -5.53
C LEU A 164 1.83 -11.49 -5.73
N TRP A 165 0.53 -11.35 -5.97
CA TRP A 165 -0.38 -12.47 -6.24
C TRP A 165 -0.57 -12.66 -7.75
N GLN A 166 -1.10 -13.78 -8.15
CA GLN A 166 -1.41 -14.14 -9.54
C GLN A 166 -2.88 -14.59 -9.67
N ILE A 167 -3.41 -14.67 -10.89
CA ILE A 167 -4.79 -15.13 -11.10
C ILE A 167 -4.91 -16.59 -10.69
N ASP A 168 -4.08 -17.45 -11.25
CA ASP A 168 -3.81 -18.83 -10.83
C ASP A 168 -2.47 -19.29 -11.42
N ALA A 169 -2.12 -20.56 -11.24
CA ALA A 169 -0.88 -21.11 -11.76
C ALA A 169 -0.83 -21.16 -13.32
N ALA A 170 -2.00 -21.23 -13.97
CA ALA A 170 -2.11 -21.29 -15.43
C ALA A 170 -2.19 -19.90 -16.07
N THR A 171 -2.61 -18.88 -15.29
CA THR A 171 -2.84 -17.51 -15.76
C THR A 171 -2.03 -16.51 -14.92
N PRO A 172 -0.71 -16.43 -15.13
CA PRO A 172 0.14 -15.47 -14.44
C PRO A 172 -0.18 -14.04 -14.89
N LEU A 173 0.23 -13.06 -14.05
CA LEU A 173 0.07 -11.64 -14.35
C LEU A 173 1.25 -11.04 -15.15
N GLU A 174 2.07 -11.85 -15.79
CA GLU A 174 3.33 -11.42 -16.42
C GLU A 174 3.15 -10.31 -17.44
N ASP A 175 2.05 -10.32 -18.20
CA ASP A 175 1.72 -9.30 -19.19
C ASP A 175 0.88 -8.12 -18.63
N SER A 176 0.63 -8.09 -17.33
CA SER A 176 -0.14 -7.03 -16.72
C SER A 176 0.73 -5.80 -16.46
N PRO A 177 0.28 -4.57 -16.77
CA PRO A 177 0.96 -3.35 -16.35
C PRO A 177 1.26 -3.29 -14.84
N ALA A 178 0.41 -3.95 -14.03
CA ALA A 178 0.61 -4.05 -12.59
C ALA A 178 1.79 -4.97 -12.21
N SER A 179 2.14 -5.96 -13.02
CA SER A 179 3.27 -6.86 -12.75
C SER A 179 4.62 -6.19 -12.94
N SER A 180 4.70 -5.20 -13.84
CA SER A 180 5.91 -4.41 -14.07
C SER A 180 6.10 -3.28 -13.06
N TYR A 181 5.09 -2.96 -12.25
CA TYR A 181 5.20 -1.92 -11.24
C TYR A 181 6.07 -2.37 -10.07
N THR A 182 7.18 -1.69 -9.86
CA THR A 182 8.14 -2.02 -8.81
C THR A 182 7.69 -1.60 -7.40
N GLY A 183 6.73 -0.69 -7.29
CA GLY A 183 6.34 -0.05 -6.04
C GLY A 183 7.28 1.10 -5.65
N ILE A 184 8.22 1.44 -6.52
CA ILE A 184 9.22 2.49 -6.30
C ILE A 184 8.84 3.69 -7.16
N PRO A 185 8.70 4.90 -6.59
CA PRO A 185 8.46 6.11 -7.33
C PRO A 185 9.58 6.40 -8.34
N GLU A 186 9.23 7.06 -9.45
CA GLU A 186 10.20 7.50 -10.44
C GLU A 186 11.27 8.41 -9.81
N GLY A 187 12.52 8.19 -10.16
CA GLY A 187 13.66 8.97 -9.67
C GLY A 187 14.25 8.49 -8.33
N LEU A 188 13.69 7.47 -7.68
CA LEU A 188 14.24 6.89 -6.45
C LEU A 188 14.90 5.53 -6.71
N ALA A 189 15.96 5.24 -5.95
CA ALA A 189 16.61 3.93 -5.98
C ALA A 189 15.85 2.90 -5.13
N GLU A 190 16.02 1.60 -5.45
CA GLU A 190 15.44 0.51 -4.65
C GLU A 190 15.90 0.52 -3.18
N THR A 191 17.06 1.08 -2.92
CA THR A 191 17.65 1.19 -1.58
C THR A 191 17.11 2.35 -0.75
N GLU A 192 16.24 3.20 -1.33
CA GLU A 192 15.68 4.38 -0.68
C GLU A 192 14.22 4.18 -0.28
N VAL A 193 13.54 3.18 -0.85
CA VAL A 193 12.11 2.99 -0.70
C VAL A 193 11.77 1.62 -0.14
N ILE A 194 10.93 1.59 0.89
CA ILE A 194 10.25 0.37 1.34
C ILE A 194 8.95 0.24 0.51
N PRO A 195 8.89 -0.70 -0.46
CA PRO A 195 7.71 -0.82 -1.31
C PRO A 195 6.51 -1.37 -0.52
N LEU A 196 5.34 -0.87 -0.87
CA LEU A 196 4.08 -1.42 -0.36
C LEU A 196 3.72 -2.66 -1.17
N PHE A 197 3.57 -3.82 -0.52
CA PHE A 197 3.22 -5.06 -1.17
C PHE A 197 1.74 -5.41 -1.04
N CYS A 198 1.15 -5.90 -2.14
CA CYS A 198 -0.13 -6.55 -2.19
C CYS A 198 0.09 -8.05 -2.28
N ARG A 199 0.05 -8.75 -1.14
CA ARG A 199 0.29 -10.20 -1.06
C ARG A 199 -0.86 -11.02 -1.63
N GLU A 200 -2.09 -10.53 -1.45
CA GLU A 200 -3.32 -11.17 -1.94
C GLU A 200 -4.30 -10.12 -2.44
N ALA A 201 -5.22 -10.52 -3.31
CA ALA A 201 -6.26 -9.61 -3.79
C ALA A 201 -7.06 -9.01 -2.62
N CYS A 202 -7.12 -7.69 -2.54
CA CYS A 202 -7.80 -6.97 -1.47
C CYS A 202 -9.33 -7.09 -1.60
N ASN A 203 -10.05 -6.77 -0.53
CA ASN A 203 -11.52 -6.83 -0.53
C ASN A 203 -12.15 -5.89 -1.59
N HIS A 204 -11.52 -4.75 -1.88
CA HIS A 204 -11.97 -3.89 -2.97
C HIS A 204 -11.92 -4.61 -4.31
N PHE A 205 -10.77 -5.23 -4.64
CA PHE A 205 -10.62 -6.00 -5.88
C PHE A 205 -11.62 -7.17 -5.97
N VAL A 206 -11.85 -7.89 -4.85
CA VAL A 206 -12.88 -8.96 -4.80
C VAL A 206 -14.28 -8.41 -5.08
N ALA A 207 -14.60 -7.21 -4.59
CA ALA A 207 -15.88 -6.57 -4.87
C ALA A 207 -16.02 -6.20 -6.36
N GLU A 208 -14.95 -5.73 -6.99
CA GLU A 208 -14.95 -5.45 -8.44
C GLU A 208 -15.04 -6.75 -9.26
N CYS A 209 -14.36 -7.85 -8.85
CA CYS A 209 -14.54 -9.16 -9.46
C CYS A 209 -16.01 -9.61 -9.45
N ARG A 210 -16.73 -9.37 -8.34
CA ARG A 210 -18.18 -9.68 -8.25
C ARG A 210 -18.99 -8.88 -9.26
N LYS A 211 -18.72 -7.58 -9.41
CA LYS A 211 -19.45 -6.71 -10.37
C LYS A 211 -19.17 -7.18 -11.81
N ALA A 212 -17.92 -7.41 -12.14
CA ALA A 212 -17.53 -7.85 -13.47
C ALA A 212 -18.12 -9.23 -13.81
N ALA A 213 -18.08 -10.19 -12.89
CA ALA A 213 -18.68 -11.51 -13.10
C ALA A 213 -20.18 -11.46 -13.36
N LYS A 214 -20.90 -10.54 -12.72
CA LYS A 214 -22.32 -10.32 -12.98
C LYS A 214 -22.56 -9.75 -14.38
N ALA A 215 -21.79 -8.75 -14.79
CA ALA A 215 -21.89 -8.19 -16.13
C ALA A 215 -21.55 -9.22 -17.21
N GLU A 216 -20.52 -10.04 -17.02
CA GLU A 216 -20.18 -11.15 -17.93
C GLU A 216 -21.34 -12.17 -18.07
N PHE A 217 -22.05 -12.44 -16.96
CA PHE A 217 -23.20 -13.35 -16.96
C PHE A 217 -24.40 -12.76 -17.71
N GLU A 218 -24.70 -11.47 -17.51
CA GLU A 218 -25.79 -10.77 -18.20
C GLU A 218 -25.57 -10.76 -19.72
N VAL A 219 -24.34 -10.41 -20.16
CA VAL A 219 -23.99 -10.41 -21.59
C VAL A 219 -24.14 -11.81 -22.23
N LYS A 220 -23.79 -12.87 -21.51
CA LYS A 220 -23.97 -14.25 -22.03
C LYS A 220 -25.42 -14.61 -22.23
N ASN A 221 -26.29 -14.21 -21.29
CA ASN A 221 -27.74 -14.54 -21.37
C ASN A 221 -28.48 -13.71 -22.43
N GLU A 222 -27.97 -12.55 -22.83
CA GLU A 222 -28.54 -11.74 -23.92
C GLU A 222 -28.12 -12.23 -25.30
N ALA A 223 -27.07 -13.06 -25.39
CA ALA A 223 -26.55 -13.59 -26.63
C ALA A 223 -27.09 -14.99 -26.99
N GLU A 224 -27.84 -15.64 -26.09
CA GLU A 224 -28.57 -16.88 -26.28
C GLU A 224 -30.05 -16.61 -26.65
#